data_4d82d307619fd9b10f426589fd4d57b4
#
_entry.id   4d82d307619fd9b10f426589fd4d57b4
#
_cell.length_a   1.000
_cell.length_b   1.000
_cell.length_c   1.000
_cell.angle_alpha   90.00
_cell.angle_beta   90.00
_cell.angle_gamma   90.00
#
_symmetry.space_group_name_H-M   'P 1'
#
loop_
_entity.id
_entity.type
_entity.pdbx_description
1 polymer ?
#
loop_
_entity_poly.entity_id
_entity_poly.type
_entity_poly.pdbx_seq_one_letter_code
_entity_poly.pdbx_strand_id
1 'polypeptide(L)'
;GLLAYLALWAGLAKMMWRNGGFNPWERVALSGMFAGYAVFNFFSFDTITASIIFFAFLAYADTHASQNSILQSPRKRSGLFNETTRSRHLQNAFCSALVIAVVFIFYSAIAKPAYAAYLIHEGLQNPSPDVDTRLSFFSRAIALNSLATSEAREFLAQFAVDVSGAPLTDASRAKIISLATAELAHQIEASPHDPRYLLRMGVVLNT
;
A
#
# COMPACT_ATOMS: atom_id res chain seq x y z
N GLY A 1 15.14 10.62 -16.34
CA GLY A 1 13.86 10.65 -15.64
C GLY A 1 12.71 11.21 -16.45
N LEU A 2 12.53 12.53 -16.49
CA LEU A 2 11.33 13.20 -17.04
C LEU A 2 11.05 12.85 -18.51
N LEU A 3 12.06 12.88 -19.37
CA LEU A 3 11.91 12.56 -20.80
C LEU A 3 11.47 11.11 -21.03
N ALA A 4 11.98 10.15 -20.27
CA ALA A 4 11.56 8.76 -20.34
C ALA A 4 10.10 8.59 -19.89
N TYR A 5 9.71 9.32 -18.85
CA TYR A 5 8.34 9.36 -18.36
C TYR A 5 7.38 9.92 -19.41
N LEU A 6 7.71 11.06 -20.01
CA LEU A 6 6.91 11.67 -21.08
C LEU A 6 6.85 10.79 -22.35
N ALA A 7 7.94 10.09 -22.68
CA ALA A 7 7.96 9.13 -23.80
C ALA A 7 7.03 7.93 -23.55
N LEU A 8 6.97 7.43 -22.32
CA LEU A 8 6.04 6.38 -21.90
C LEU A 8 4.58 6.84 -22.10
N TRP A 9 4.26 8.07 -21.67
CA TRP A 9 2.94 8.66 -21.82
C TRP A 9 2.54 8.85 -23.27
N ALA A 10 3.45 9.37 -24.09
CA ALA A 10 3.22 9.54 -25.53
C ALA A 10 3.04 8.18 -26.25
N GLY A 11 3.81 7.17 -25.84
CA GLY A 11 3.70 5.80 -26.34
C GLY A 11 2.34 5.19 -26.06
N LEU A 12 1.84 5.34 -24.83
CA LEU A 12 0.50 4.89 -24.41
C LEU A 12 -0.61 5.58 -25.19
N ALA A 13 -0.59 6.90 -25.28
CA ALA A 13 -1.57 7.66 -26.03
C ALA A 13 -1.60 7.22 -27.50
N LYS A 14 -0.41 7.05 -28.11
CA LYS A 14 -0.28 6.56 -29.48
C LYS A 14 -0.83 5.15 -29.64
N MET A 15 -0.58 4.25 -28.70
CA MET A 15 -1.06 2.86 -28.73
C MET A 15 -2.58 2.80 -28.63
N MET A 16 -3.18 3.60 -27.75
CA MET A 16 -4.63 3.67 -27.57
C MET A 16 -5.38 4.21 -28.81
N TRP A 17 -4.77 5.17 -29.53
CA TRP A 17 -5.47 5.87 -30.63
C TRP A 17 -5.12 5.34 -32.00
N ARG A 18 -3.94 4.77 -32.22
CA ARG A 18 -3.51 4.25 -33.53
C ARG A 18 -3.90 2.80 -33.79
N ASN A 19 -3.92 1.96 -32.78
CA ASN A 19 -4.27 0.55 -32.95
C ASN A 19 -5.79 0.39 -32.84
N GLY A 20 -6.46 0.10 -33.96
CA GLY A 20 -7.93 -0.03 -34.07
C GLY A 20 -8.54 -1.19 -33.25
N GLY A 21 -7.83 -1.74 -32.27
CA GLY A 21 -8.23 -2.90 -31.49
C GLY A 21 -9.17 -2.65 -30.32
N PHE A 22 -9.28 -1.39 -29.87
CA PHE A 22 -10.14 -1.05 -28.74
C PHE A 22 -11.53 -0.61 -29.21
N ASN A 23 -12.56 -1.09 -28.53
CA ASN A 23 -13.92 -0.61 -28.67
C ASN A 23 -14.00 0.89 -28.28
N PRO A 24 -14.87 1.71 -28.87
CA PRO A 24 -15.03 3.13 -28.49
C PRO A 24 -15.20 3.37 -26.99
N TRP A 25 -15.97 2.53 -26.30
CA TRP A 25 -16.18 2.62 -24.85
C TRP A 25 -14.93 2.31 -24.03
N GLU A 26 -14.16 1.31 -24.47
CA GLU A 26 -12.86 0.99 -23.86
C GLU A 26 -11.89 2.17 -24.00
N ARG A 27 -11.84 2.82 -25.17
CA ARG A 27 -11.00 4.01 -25.37
C ARG A 27 -11.38 5.15 -24.43
N VAL A 28 -12.67 5.40 -24.24
CA VAL A 28 -13.15 6.45 -23.32
C VAL A 28 -12.78 6.09 -21.88
N ALA A 29 -13.03 4.87 -21.45
CA ALA A 29 -12.69 4.41 -20.09
C ALA A 29 -11.18 4.50 -19.84
N LEU A 30 -10.37 3.99 -20.76
CA LEU A 30 -8.92 4.00 -20.70
C LEU A 30 -8.35 5.43 -20.68
N SER A 31 -8.91 6.31 -21.53
CA SER A 31 -8.49 7.74 -21.55
C SER A 31 -8.87 8.45 -20.28
N GLY A 32 -10.03 8.15 -19.68
CA GLY A 32 -10.46 8.70 -18.41
C GLY A 32 -9.57 8.27 -17.24
N MET A 33 -9.25 6.97 -17.16
CA MET A 33 -8.32 6.45 -16.14
C MET A 33 -6.92 7.07 -16.29
N PHE A 34 -6.45 7.21 -17.52
CA PHE A 34 -5.16 7.81 -17.82
C PHE A 34 -5.11 9.30 -17.42
N ALA A 35 -6.15 10.06 -17.77
CA ALA A 35 -6.27 11.45 -17.36
C ALA A 35 -6.39 11.60 -15.85
N GLY A 36 -7.18 10.74 -15.18
CA GLY A 36 -7.30 10.72 -13.73
C GLY A 36 -5.98 10.45 -13.03
N TYR A 37 -5.21 9.47 -13.53
CA TYR A 37 -3.87 9.17 -13.00
C TYR A 37 -2.90 10.34 -13.22
N ALA A 38 -2.96 11.03 -14.37
CA ALA A 38 -2.14 12.21 -14.63
C ALA A 38 -2.43 13.35 -13.66
N VAL A 39 -3.72 13.63 -13.42
CA VAL A 39 -4.15 14.64 -12.45
C VAL A 39 -3.72 14.25 -11.05
N PHE A 40 -3.92 12.99 -10.65
CA PHE A 40 -3.49 12.51 -9.36
C PHE A 40 -1.98 12.69 -9.12
N ASN A 41 -1.15 12.31 -10.10
CA ASN A 41 0.30 12.46 -10.00
C ASN A 41 0.78 13.92 -10.03
N PHE A 42 0.00 14.83 -10.59
CA PHE A 42 0.32 16.25 -10.58
C PHE A 42 0.15 16.86 -9.17
N PHE A 43 -0.82 16.37 -8.39
CA PHE A 43 -1.14 16.90 -7.05
C PHE A 43 -0.64 16.02 -5.90
N SER A 44 -0.28 14.78 -6.16
CA SER A 44 0.21 13.83 -5.17
C SER A 44 1.54 13.25 -5.61
N PHE A 45 2.44 13.02 -4.65
CA PHE A 45 3.63 12.22 -4.91
C PHE A 45 3.23 10.82 -5.35
N ASP A 46 3.96 10.28 -6.34
CA ASP A 46 3.72 8.95 -6.89
C ASP A 46 3.79 7.89 -5.79
N THR A 47 2.66 7.35 -5.42
CA THR A 47 2.57 6.30 -4.42
C THR A 47 2.78 4.94 -5.09
N ILE A 48 3.41 4.00 -4.39
CA ILE A 48 3.61 2.62 -4.88
C ILE A 48 2.29 2.01 -5.37
N THR A 49 1.18 2.31 -4.70
CA THR A 49 -0.15 1.83 -5.07
C THR A 49 -0.60 2.35 -6.42
N ALA A 50 -0.44 3.65 -6.67
CA ALA A 50 -0.79 4.27 -7.94
C ALA A 50 0.07 3.70 -9.09
N SER A 51 1.35 3.49 -8.84
CA SER A 51 2.28 2.88 -9.80
C SER A 51 1.89 1.45 -10.14
N ILE A 52 1.50 0.61 -9.17
CA ILE A 52 1.06 -0.79 -9.43
C ILE A 52 -0.18 -0.80 -10.34
N ILE A 53 -1.18 0.02 -10.05
CA ILE A 53 -2.40 0.14 -10.86
C ILE A 53 -2.05 0.58 -12.27
N PHE A 54 -1.16 1.56 -12.41
CA PHE A 54 -0.71 2.07 -13.70
C PHE A 54 0.03 1.00 -14.53
N PHE A 55 0.94 0.23 -13.93
CA PHE A 55 1.64 -0.85 -14.62
C PHE A 55 0.73 -2.02 -14.98
N ALA A 56 -0.23 -2.38 -14.12
CA ALA A 56 -1.23 -3.40 -14.44
C ALA A 56 -2.08 -3.00 -15.66
N PHE A 57 -2.41 -1.72 -15.73
CA PHE A 57 -3.13 -1.14 -16.84
C PHE A 57 -2.32 -1.12 -18.15
N LEU A 58 -1.03 -0.78 -18.07
CA LEU A 58 -0.09 -0.87 -19.19
C LEU A 58 -0.03 -2.28 -19.77
N ALA A 59 0.09 -3.28 -18.88
CA ALA A 59 0.15 -4.69 -19.27
C ALA A 59 -1.15 -5.14 -19.97
N TYR A 60 -2.31 -4.70 -19.47
CA TYR A 60 -3.61 -4.97 -20.11
C TYR A 60 -3.68 -4.36 -21.51
N ALA A 61 -3.32 -3.09 -21.67
CA ALA A 61 -3.36 -2.39 -22.93
C ALA A 61 -2.41 -3.01 -23.97
N ASP A 62 -1.20 -3.41 -23.56
CA ASP A 62 -0.22 -4.07 -24.42
C ASP A 62 -0.72 -5.45 -24.90
N THR A 63 -1.28 -6.24 -23.98
CA THR A 63 -1.83 -7.57 -24.31
C THR A 63 -2.99 -7.45 -25.30
N HIS A 64 -3.88 -6.48 -25.14
CA HIS A 64 -5.03 -6.27 -26.00
C HIS A 64 -4.59 -5.77 -27.39
N ALA A 65 -3.62 -4.86 -27.46
CA ALA A 65 -3.06 -4.40 -28.72
C ALA A 65 -2.33 -5.52 -29.48
N SER A 66 -1.63 -6.39 -28.78
CA SER A 66 -0.91 -7.53 -29.36
C SER A 66 -1.84 -8.61 -29.92
N GLN A 67 -2.93 -8.94 -29.23
CA GLN A 67 -3.92 -9.91 -29.72
C GLN A 67 -4.53 -9.50 -31.04
N ASN A 68 -4.85 -8.23 -31.21
CA ASN A 68 -5.48 -7.72 -32.46
C ASN A 68 -4.48 -7.67 -33.62
N SER A 69 -3.22 -7.50 -33.40
CA SER A 69 -2.17 -7.57 -34.43
C SER A 69 -1.99 -8.99 -34.96
N ILE A 70 -2.15 -10.01 -34.08
CA ILE A 70 -2.06 -11.43 -34.48
C ILE A 70 -3.28 -11.86 -35.29
N LEU A 71 -4.47 -11.35 -34.99
CA LEU A 71 -5.71 -11.67 -35.71
C LEU A 71 -5.75 -11.06 -37.12
N GLN A 72 -5.05 -9.95 -37.35
CA GLN A 72 -4.99 -9.27 -38.65
C GLN A 72 -3.90 -9.80 -39.60
N SER A 73 -2.99 -10.65 -39.11
CA SER A 73 -1.98 -11.30 -39.97
C SER A 73 -2.56 -12.61 -40.52
N PRO A 74 -2.76 -12.76 -41.87
CA PRO A 74 -3.16 -14.02 -42.44
C PRO A 74 -1.97 -14.98 -42.48
N ARG A 75 -1.46 -15.35 -41.27
CA ARG A 75 -0.37 -16.31 -41.19
C ARG A 75 -0.93 -17.68 -41.48
N LYS A 76 -0.59 -18.23 -42.67
CA LYS A 76 -0.76 -19.63 -43.04
C LYS A 76 -0.37 -20.48 -41.79
N ARG A 77 -1.38 -21.05 -41.12
CA ARG A 77 -1.19 -22.10 -40.14
C ARG A 77 -0.63 -23.33 -40.85
N SER A 78 0.66 -23.42 -41.06
CA SER A 78 1.32 -24.68 -41.29
C SER A 78 1.13 -25.49 -40.01
N GLY A 79 0.30 -26.54 -40.12
CA GLY A 79 0.07 -27.48 -39.02
C GLY A 79 1.35 -28.12 -38.57
N LEU A 80 1.65 -27.89 -37.33
CA LEU A 80 2.58 -28.62 -36.45
C LEU A 80 2.62 -27.81 -35.18
N PHE A 81 1.79 -28.16 -34.19
CA PHE A 81 2.18 -28.01 -32.79
C PHE A 81 1.05 -28.45 -31.88
N ASN A 82 1.19 -29.68 -31.41
CA ASN A 82 0.44 -30.24 -30.29
C ASN A 82 1.00 -29.71 -28.93
N GLU A 83 1.69 -28.55 -28.95
CA GLU A 83 2.30 -27.91 -27.75
C GLU A 83 1.38 -26.96 -27.00
N THR A 84 0.17 -26.72 -27.49
CA THR A 84 -0.65 -25.61 -27.02
C THR A 84 -1.28 -25.82 -25.64
N THR A 85 -1.42 -27.09 -25.19
CA THR A 85 -2.13 -27.36 -23.92
C THR A 85 -1.21 -27.12 -22.71
N ARG A 86 0.05 -27.57 -22.78
CA ARG A 86 1.03 -27.39 -21.68
C ARG A 86 1.40 -25.94 -21.45
N SER A 87 1.51 -25.15 -22.53
CA SER A 87 1.78 -23.71 -22.47
C SER A 87 0.64 -22.94 -21.80
N ARG A 88 -0.62 -23.28 -22.10
CA ARG A 88 -1.79 -22.65 -21.48
C ARG A 88 -1.90 -22.92 -19.97
N HIS A 89 -1.61 -24.14 -19.54
CA HIS A 89 -1.62 -24.45 -18.09
C HIS A 89 -0.54 -23.69 -17.34
N LEU A 90 0.67 -23.55 -17.89
CA LEU A 90 1.74 -22.75 -17.28
C LEU A 90 1.39 -21.27 -17.26
N GLN A 91 0.80 -20.75 -18.32
CA GLN A 91 0.35 -19.35 -18.39
C GLN A 91 -0.75 -19.06 -17.37
N ASN A 92 -1.76 -19.95 -17.26
CA ASN A 92 -2.81 -19.81 -16.27
C ASN A 92 -2.29 -19.91 -14.84
N ALA A 93 -1.37 -20.84 -14.57
CA ALA A 93 -0.72 -20.96 -13.26
C ALA A 93 0.08 -19.70 -12.91
N PHE A 94 0.81 -19.14 -13.87
CA PHE A 94 1.54 -17.88 -13.68
C PHE A 94 0.60 -16.70 -13.41
N CYS A 95 -0.46 -16.55 -14.19
CA CYS A 95 -1.47 -15.50 -13.95
C CYS A 95 -2.14 -15.65 -12.58
N SER A 96 -2.48 -16.88 -12.18
CA SER A 96 -3.05 -17.12 -10.85
C SER A 96 -2.07 -16.78 -9.72
N ALA A 97 -0.81 -17.16 -9.86
CA ALA A 97 0.23 -16.83 -8.90
C ALA A 97 0.44 -15.31 -8.80
N LEU A 98 0.41 -14.59 -9.93
CA LEU A 98 0.51 -13.15 -9.96
C LEU A 98 -0.67 -12.48 -9.24
N VAL A 99 -1.89 -12.93 -9.48
CA VAL A 99 -3.08 -12.40 -8.78
C VAL A 99 -2.97 -12.63 -7.28
N ILE A 100 -2.57 -13.82 -6.84
CA ILE A 100 -2.37 -14.13 -5.42
C ILE A 100 -1.30 -13.21 -4.81
N ALA A 101 -0.18 -13.01 -5.51
CA ALA A 101 0.89 -12.13 -5.07
C ALA A 101 0.40 -10.66 -4.94
N VAL A 102 -0.36 -10.16 -5.91
CA VAL A 102 -0.94 -8.81 -5.87
C VAL A 102 -1.90 -8.65 -4.69
N VAL A 103 -2.78 -9.63 -4.46
CA VAL A 103 -3.71 -9.62 -3.32
C VAL A 103 -2.95 -9.65 -1.98
N PHE A 104 -1.89 -10.45 -1.90
CA PHE A 104 -1.05 -10.53 -0.70
C PHE A 104 -0.31 -9.21 -0.43
N ILE A 105 0.26 -8.60 -1.47
CA ILE A 105 0.93 -7.29 -1.36
C ILE A 105 -0.08 -6.22 -0.96
N PHE A 106 -1.25 -6.18 -1.59
CA PHE A 106 -2.32 -5.24 -1.24
C PHE A 106 -2.72 -5.37 0.24
N TYR A 107 -2.94 -6.59 0.69
CA TYR A 107 -3.29 -6.85 2.09
C TYR A 107 -2.19 -6.40 3.04
N SER A 108 -0.93 -6.76 2.76
CA SER A 108 0.21 -6.49 3.65
C SER A 108 0.64 -5.03 3.67
N ALA A 109 0.65 -4.38 2.50
CA ALA A 109 1.18 -3.03 2.34
C ALA A 109 0.13 -1.93 2.47
N ILE A 110 -1.16 -2.25 2.31
CA ILE A 110 -2.25 -1.27 2.32
C ILE A 110 -3.28 -1.57 3.40
N ALA A 111 -3.92 -2.75 3.36
CA ALA A 111 -5.05 -3.03 4.24
C ALA A 111 -4.63 -3.10 5.72
N LYS A 112 -3.54 -3.80 6.04
CA LYS A 112 -3.03 -3.88 7.41
C LYS A 112 -2.60 -2.51 7.97
N PRO A 113 -1.75 -1.71 7.30
CA PRO A 113 -1.38 -0.38 7.78
C PRO A 113 -2.57 0.56 7.91
N ALA A 114 -3.52 0.54 6.97
CA ALA A 114 -4.72 1.36 7.03
C ALA A 114 -5.58 1.01 8.27
N TYR A 115 -5.73 -0.28 8.55
CA TYR A 115 -6.44 -0.71 9.76
C TYR A 115 -5.68 -0.36 11.04
N ALA A 116 -4.35 -0.44 11.05
CA ALA A 116 -3.53 0.03 12.17
C ALA A 116 -3.71 1.54 12.40
N ALA A 117 -3.70 2.35 11.33
CA ALA A 117 -3.94 3.79 11.42
C ALA A 117 -5.34 4.12 11.98
N TYR A 118 -6.37 3.37 11.56
CA TYR A 118 -7.71 3.47 12.14
C TYR A 118 -7.71 3.19 13.65
N LEU A 119 -7.05 2.12 14.09
CA LEU A 119 -6.95 1.78 15.52
C LEU A 119 -6.18 2.86 16.31
N ILE A 120 -5.10 3.41 15.76
CA ILE A 120 -4.37 4.52 16.38
C ILE A 120 -5.29 5.74 16.54
N HIS A 121 -6.04 6.08 15.49
CA HIS A 121 -6.99 7.19 15.54
C HIS A 121 -8.03 6.98 16.63
N GLU A 122 -8.62 5.79 16.75
CA GLU A 122 -9.54 5.44 17.84
C GLU A 122 -8.87 5.58 19.21
N GLY A 123 -7.63 5.09 19.37
CA GLY A 123 -6.89 5.22 20.62
C GLY A 123 -6.64 6.68 21.05
N LEU A 124 -6.41 7.57 20.08
CA LEU A 124 -6.16 8.99 20.33
C LEU A 124 -7.45 9.78 20.57
N GLN A 125 -8.50 9.55 19.79
CA GLN A 125 -9.70 10.39 19.77
C GLN A 125 -10.90 9.81 20.51
N ASN A 126 -10.83 8.56 20.97
CA ASN A 126 -11.94 7.95 21.68
C ASN A 126 -12.29 8.76 22.92
N PRO A 127 -13.54 9.22 23.04
CA PRO A 127 -13.99 10.03 24.19
C PRO A 127 -14.13 9.20 25.47
N SER A 128 -13.92 7.89 25.44
CA SER A 128 -13.99 7.04 26.61
C SER A 128 -13.02 7.51 27.69
N PRO A 129 -13.49 7.72 28.92
CA PRO A 129 -12.61 8.01 30.05
C PRO A 129 -11.78 6.80 30.47
N ASP A 130 -12.13 5.60 29.98
CA ASP A 130 -11.44 4.36 30.31
C ASP A 130 -10.12 4.25 29.55
N VAL A 131 -9.03 4.37 30.31
CA VAL A 131 -7.65 4.24 29.81
C VAL A 131 -7.40 2.86 29.18
N ASP A 132 -7.97 1.80 29.77
CA ASP A 132 -7.76 0.44 29.31
C ASP A 132 -8.34 0.22 27.92
N THR A 133 -9.49 0.78 27.64
CA THR A 133 -10.10 0.76 26.31
C THR A 133 -9.18 1.47 25.30
N ARG A 134 -8.66 2.64 25.62
CA ARG A 134 -7.75 3.38 24.74
C ARG A 134 -6.43 2.64 24.50
N LEU A 135 -5.81 2.09 25.54
CA LEU A 135 -4.59 1.28 25.42
C LEU A 135 -4.80 0.02 24.59
N SER A 136 -6.00 -0.58 24.66
CA SER A 136 -6.33 -1.76 23.86
C SER A 136 -6.26 -1.48 22.34
N PHE A 137 -6.64 -0.30 21.89
CA PHE A 137 -6.53 0.08 20.48
C PHE A 137 -5.06 0.14 20.03
N PHE A 138 -4.18 0.78 20.82
CA PHE A 138 -2.74 0.80 20.51
C PHE A 138 -2.13 -0.61 20.51
N SER A 139 -2.43 -1.43 21.52
CA SER A 139 -1.94 -2.80 21.58
C SER A 139 -2.38 -3.63 20.37
N ARG A 140 -3.63 -3.48 19.94
CA ARG A 140 -4.14 -4.14 18.72
C ARG A 140 -3.46 -3.62 17.45
N ALA A 141 -3.21 -2.31 17.34
CA ALA A 141 -2.49 -1.74 16.21
C ALA A 141 -1.05 -2.29 16.11
N ILE A 142 -0.36 -2.39 17.23
CA ILE A 142 1.01 -2.95 17.33
C ILE A 142 0.99 -4.46 16.98
N ALA A 143 0.03 -5.21 17.50
CA ALA A 143 -0.11 -6.66 17.27
C ALA A 143 -0.37 -7.02 15.81
N LEU A 144 -0.86 -6.09 14.98
CA LEU A 144 -0.99 -6.30 13.54
C LEU A 144 0.35 -6.55 12.84
N ASN A 145 1.45 -6.13 13.44
CA ASN A 145 2.80 -6.27 12.88
C ASN A 145 2.84 -5.84 11.40
N SER A 146 2.49 -4.60 11.15
CA SER A 146 2.40 -3.98 9.83
C SER A 146 3.49 -2.92 9.65
N LEU A 147 3.55 -2.30 8.49
CA LEU A 147 4.44 -1.16 8.23
C LEU A 147 4.15 0.04 9.15
N ALA A 148 2.95 0.12 9.73
CA ALA A 148 2.56 1.18 10.66
C ALA A 148 2.87 0.84 12.14
N THR A 149 3.53 -0.28 12.44
CA THR A 149 3.81 -0.68 13.83
C THR A 149 4.73 0.29 14.55
N SER A 150 5.75 0.81 13.88
CA SER A 150 6.65 1.84 14.44
C SER A 150 5.89 3.13 14.75
N GLU A 151 5.00 3.55 13.86
CA GLU A 151 4.14 4.71 14.08
C GLU A 151 3.18 4.49 15.26
N ALA A 152 2.60 3.29 15.38
CA ALA A 152 1.72 2.95 16.51
C ALA A 152 2.45 3.07 17.86
N ARG A 153 3.72 2.67 17.93
CA ARG A 153 4.57 2.85 19.11
C ARG A 153 4.90 4.30 19.39
N GLU A 154 5.17 5.09 18.34
CA GLU A 154 5.40 6.52 18.48
C GLU A 154 4.15 7.26 19.00
N PHE A 155 2.98 6.94 18.45
CA PHE A 155 1.72 7.54 18.91
C PHE A 155 1.34 7.11 20.33
N LEU A 156 1.64 5.86 20.72
CA LEU A 156 1.47 5.42 22.11
C LEU A 156 2.36 6.21 23.05
N ALA A 157 3.62 6.45 22.68
CA ALA A 157 4.53 7.28 23.46
C ALA A 157 4.08 8.73 23.54
N GLN A 158 3.58 9.29 22.43
CA GLN A 158 2.98 10.64 22.44
C GLN A 158 1.76 10.69 23.35
N PHE A 159 0.88 9.70 23.28
CA PHE A 159 -0.27 9.59 24.15
C PHE A 159 0.13 9.57 25.64
N ALA A 160 1.20 8.85 25.99
CA ALA A 160 1.72 8.82 27.36
C ALA A 160 2.13 10.23 27.86
N VAL A 161 2.77 11.02 27.00
CA VAL A 161 3.16 12.40 27.30
C VAL A 161 1.93 13.30 27.41
N ASP A 162 1.00 13.23 26.46
CA ASP A 162 -0.18 14.09 26.41
C ASP A 162 -1.09 13.92 27.63
N VAL A 163 -1.17 12.69 28.16
CA VAL A 163 -2.02 12.41 29.34
C VAL A 163 -1.29 12.56 30.67
N SER A 164 0.01 12.87 30.69
CA SER A 164 0.77 13.02 31.93
C SER A 164 0.22 14.13 32.84
N GLY A 165 -0.29 15.21 32.26
CA GLY A 165 -0.94 16.31 32.96
C GLY A 165 -2.45 16.12 33.20
N ALA A 166 -3.06 15.03 32.74
CA ALA A 166 -4.47 14.77 32.93
C ALA A 166 -4.78 14.28 34.37
N PRO A 167 -6.02 14.49 34.87
CA PRO A 167 -6.45 14.00 36.18
C PRO A 167 -6.69 12.49 36.17
N LEU A 168 -5.64 11.71 36.00
CA LEU A 168 -5.65 10.26 36.02
C LEU A 168 -5.23 9.71 37.38
N THR A 169 -5.68 8.49 37.71
CA THR A 169 -5.14 7.76 38.86
C THR A 169 -3.68 7.39 38.63
N ASP A 170 -2.89 7.30 39.71
CA ASP A 170 -1.47 6.91 39.61
C ASP A 170 -1.31 5.52 38.97
N ALA A 171 -2.26 4.60 39.21
CA ALA A 171 -2.26 3.28 38.61
C ALA A 171 -2.45 3.35 37.08
N SER A 172 -3.37 4.19 36.61
CA SER A 172 -3.59 4.38 35.16
C SER A 172 -2.38 5.02 34.50
N ARG A 173 -1.78 6.02 35.14
CA ARG A 173 -0.57 6.68 34.65
C ARG A 173 0.60 5.70 34.56
N ALA A 174 0.85 4.93 35.62
CA ALA A 174 1.90 3.93 35.63
C ALA A 174 1.71 2.88 34.54
N LYS A 175 0.47 2.47 34.27
CA LYS A 175 0.14 1.50 33.20
C LYS A 175 0.46 2.06 31.80
N ILE A 176 0.09 3.32 31.53
CA ILE A 176 0.37 3.97 30.24
C ILE A 176 1.89 4.08 30.03
N ILE A 177 2.61 4.59 31.02
CA ILE A 177 4.06 4.77 30.94
C ILE A 177 4.78 3.42 30.80
N SER A 178 4.39 2.40 31.55
CA SER A 178 5.01 1.07 31.46
C SER A 178 4.80 0.44 30.08
N LEU A 179 3.60 0.55 29.51
CA LEU A 179 3.35 0.03 28.17
C LEU A 179 4.13 0.82 27.10
N ALA A 180 4.13 2.14 27.17
CA ALA A 180 4.84 2.99 26.22
C ALA A 180 6.36 2.74 26.26
N THR A 181 6.94 2.62 27.45
CA THR A 181 8.38 2.33 27.60
C THR A 181 8.74 0.93 27.12
N ALA A 182 7.93 -0.09 27.40
CA ALA A 182 8.15 -1.44 26.91
C ALA A 182 8.13 -1.49 25.37
N GLU A 183 7.14 -0.86 24.75
CA GLU A 183 7.01 -0.85 23.27
C GLU A 183 8.12 -0.01 22.60
N LEU A 184 8.55 1.10 23.22
CA LEU A 184 9.71 1.86 22.74
C LEU A 184 11.01 1.06 22.87
N ALA A 185 11.19 0.29 23.94
CA ALA A 185 12.35 -0.59 24.08
C ALA A 185 12.43 -1.60 22.94
N HIS A 186 11.33 -2.27 22.62
CA HIS A 186 11.26 -3.16 21.44
C HIS A 186 11.57 -2.43 20.13
N GLN A 187 11.15 -1.17 19.98
CA GLN A 187 11.46 -0.39 18.78
C GLN A 187 12.95 -0.01 18.71
N ILE A 188 13.57 0.32 19.84
CA ILE A 188 15.01 0.60 19.91
C ILE A 188 15.83 -0.64 19.56
N GLU A 189 15.44 -1.83 20.03
CA GLU A 189 16.07 -3.09 19.65
C GLU A 189 15.96 -3.36 18.14
N ALA A 190 14.78 -3.09 17.55
CA ALA A 190 14.55 -3.27 16.12
C ALA A 190 15.28 -2.24 15.25
N SER A 191 15.56 -1.04 15.79
CA SER A 191 16.16 0.08 15.05
C SER A 191 17.18 0.83 15.90
N PRO A 192 18.33 0.19 16.27
CA PRO A 192 19.27 0.73 17.29
C PRO A 192 20.00 1.99 16.82
N HIS A 193 20.00 2.30 15.54
CA HIS A 193 20.66 3.47 14.96
C HIS A 193 19.71 4.68 14.77
N ASP A 194 18.41 4.55 15.13
CA ASP A 194 17.47 5.65 15.05
C ASP A 194 17.38 6.40 16.40
N PRO A 195 17.98 7.59 16.51
CA PRO A 195 18.01 8.34 17.75
C PRO A 195 16.65 8.86 18.20
N ARG A 196 15.66 8.89 17.32
CA ARG A 196 14.31 9.39 17.63
C ARG A 196 13.65 8.59 18.73
N TYR A 197 13.84 7.27 18.76
CA TYR A 197 13.23 6.39 19.75
C TYR A 197 13.88 6.55 21.13
N LEU A 198 15.19 6.76 21.19
CA LEU A 198 15.90 7.08 22.44
C LEU A 198 15.45 8.41 23.03
N LEU A 199 15.29 9.43 22.16
CA LEU A 199 14.79 10.72 22.59
C LEU A 199 13.36 10.62 23.13
N ARG A 200 12.48 9.91 22.42
CA ARG A 200 11.10 9.68 22.88
C ARG A 200 11.04 8.92 24.19
N MET A 201 11.87 7.89 24.37
CA MET A 201 11.99 7.15 25.62
C MET A 201 12.35 8.10 26.78
N GLY A 202 13.35 8.97 26.58
CA GLY A 202 13.75 9.97 27.57
C GLY A 202 12.62 10.93 27.96
N VAL A 203 11.81 11.36 26.97
CA VAL A 203 10.65 12.22 27.23
C VAL A 203 9.60 11.48 28.06
N VAL A 204 9.23 10.24 27.68
CA VAL A 204 8.24 9.44 28.42
C VAL A 204 8.67 9.16 29.86
N LEU A 205 9.96 8.90 30.10
CA LEU A 205 10.48 8.63 31.45
C LEU A 205 10.55 9.89 32.34
N ASN A 206 10.48 11.07 31.76
CA ASN A 206 10.52 12.35 32.49
C ASN A 206 9.12 12.97 32.68
N THR A 207 8.05 12.25 32.36
CA THR A 207 6.64 12.66 32.61
C THR A 207 6.09 12.07 33.89
#